data_cd1643e29fd47484250f270b57c47c3f
#
_entry.id   cd1643e29fd47484250f270b57c47c3f
#
_cell.length_a   1.000
_cell.length_b   1.000
_cell.length_c   1.000
_cell.angle_alpha   90.00
_cell.angle_beta   90.00
_cell.angle_gamma   90.00
#
_symmetry.space_group_name_H-M   'P 1'
#
loop_
_entity.id
_entity.type
_entity.pdbx_description
1 polymer ?
#
loop_
_entity_poly.entity_id
_entity_poly.type
_entity_poly.pdbx_seq_one_letter_code
_entity_poly.pdbx_strand_id
1 'polypeptide(L)'
;LLAQSDCESLSIRELLALEPGAQEDFLDTWLGYSENDGAPALREAVSGLYAQCGPENVLLHVGAQEAIFGALNVLVEPGEHVICQFPTYQSLYEVARAAGCELSLWPLHQGEDGWYCDLDELERLITSKTRLLVLNTPNNPTGYALSADERQRICELARRHGLRILADEVYRGLEAPDAVPPAFCDIYERAFSVGVLSKAYGLPGLRVGWIASQERDAIGALSRYKNYLSICCPTPSEALARIALKHGPAVLARNREIIARNRRIAADFFARYDHVFLHNPPQAGPIAFHGLRPDFVARFGSALAFCEHLAQSAGVLLLPGNVYDMDAPYVRMGYGRANFAENLAVLDGWLQQNG
;
A
#
# COMPACT_ATOMS: atom_id res chain seq x y z
N LEU A 1 -6.36 17.22 7.05
CA LEU A 1 -6.03 16.54 5.78
C LEU A 1 -6.88 15.27 5.63
N LEU A 2 -7.60 15.15 4.52
CA LEU A 2 -8.36 13.94 4.15
C LEU A 2 -7.63 13.08 3.09
N ALA A 3 -6.44 13.51 2.63
CA ALA A 3 -5.68 12.85 1.58
C ALA A 3 -4.71 11.75 2.07
N GLN A 4 -4.55 11.56 3.38
CA GLN A 4 -3.55 10.63 3.94
C GLN A 4 -3.90 9.17 3.66
N SER A 5 -2.88 8.36 3.34
CA SER A 5 -3.05 6.94 2.99
C SER A 5 -2.51 5.96 4.04
N ASP A 6 -2.15 6.46 5.22
CA ASP A 6 -1.68 5.68 6.36
C ASP A 6 -2.73 5.65 7.47
N CYS A 7 -2.51 4.78 8.44
CA CYS A 7 -3.29 4.73 9.68
C CYS A 7 -2.76 5.73 10.71
N GLU A 8 -3.55 5.91 11.80
CA GLU A 8 -3.17 6.75 12.93
C GLU A 8 -1.90 6.25 13.60
N SER A 9 -0.91 7.13 13.72
CA SER A 9 0.39 6.79 14.27
C SER A 9 0.35 6.62 15.80
N LEU A 10 1.31 5.87 16.32
CA LEU A 10 1.67 5.83 17.73
C LEU A 10 2.92 6.67 17.95
N SER A 11 3.02 7.31 19.10
CA SER A 11 4.28 7.84 19.60
C SER A 11 5.22 6.71 20.03
N ILE A 12 6.52 6.99 20.12
CA ILE A 12 7.49 6.04 20.67
C ILE A 12 7.07 5.57 22.07
N ARG A 13 6.59 6.49 22.92
CA ARG A 13 6.12 6.18 24.26
C ARG A 13 4.94 5.19 24.26
N GLU A 14 3.96 5.40 23.41
CA GLU A 14 2.80 4.50 23.29
C GLU A 14 3.21 3.13 22.77
N LEU A 15 4.15 3.07 21.82
CA LEU A 15 4.65 1.81 21.28
C LEU A 15 5.44 1.02 22.33
N LEU A 16 6.35 1.67 23.06
CA LEU A 16 7.12 1.06 24.14
C LEU A 16 6.24 0.59 25.31
N ALA A 17 5.13 1.29 25.58
CA ALA A 17 4.18 0.90 26.63
C ALA A 17 3.45 -0.42 26.35
N LEU A 18 3.52 -0.95 25.12
CA LEU A 18 2.95 -2.26 24.78
C LEU A 18 3.73 -3.43 25.39
N GLU A 19 5.00 -3.21 25.80
CA GLU A 19 5.86 -4.27 26.33
C GLU A 19 6.57 -3.79 27.61
N PRO A 20 6.40 -4.47 28.76
CA PRO A 20 7.15 -4.15 29.98
C PRO A 20 8.66 -4.24 29.77
N GLY A 21 9.41 -3.24 30.24
CA GLY A 21 10.88 -3.18 30.13
C GLY A 21 11.39 -2.64 28.78
N ALA A 22 10.52 -2.52 27.77
CA ALA A 22 10.93 -2.09 26.44
C ALA A 22 11.55 -0.69 26.37
N GLN A 23 11.20 0.19 27.33
CA GLN A 23 11.79 1.54 27.38
C GLN A 23 13.27 1.50 27.73
N GLU A 24 13.65 0.72 28.74
CA GLU A 24 15.04 0.52 29.15
C GLU A 24 15.83 -0.16 28.03
N ASP A 25 15.31 -1.24 27.47
CA ASP A 25 15.94 -1.96 26.34
C ASP A 25 16.14 -1.05 25.13
N PHE A 26 15.18 -0.18 24.83
CA PHE A 26 15.29 0.76 23.73
C PHE A 26 16.36 1.82 23.97
N LEU A 27 16.47 2.35 25.21
CA LEU A 27 17.49 3.35 25.55
C LEU A 27 18.92 2.75 25.50
N ASP A 28 19.07 1.46 25.71
CA ASP A 28 20.34 0.73 25.63
C ASP A 28 20.65 0.25 24.19
N THR A 29 19.83 0.63 23.20
CA THR A 29 20.08 0.26 21.79
C THR A 29 21.44 0.79 21.32
N TRP A 30 22.32 -0.12 20.91
CA TRP A 30 23.60 0.25 20.32
C TRP A 30 23.43 0.86 18.93
N LEU A 31 24.07 2.02 18.70
CA LEU A 31 23.94 2.79 17.45
C LEU A 31 24.98 2.42 16.38
N GLY A 32 25.47 1.18 16.39
CA GLY A 32 26.32 0.64 15.31
C GLY A 32 25.52 0.17 14.11
N TYR A 33 26.20 -0.33 13.09
CA TYR A 33 25.57 -0.96 11.94
C TYR A 33 24.85 -2.24 12.34
N SER A 34 23.62 -2.44 11.87
CA SER A 34 22.96 -3.73 11.87
C SER A 34 23.38 -4.56 10.64
N GLU A 35 22.88 -5.79 10.53
CA GLU A 35 23.10 -6.62 9.36
C GLU A 35 22.44 -6.02 8.11
N ASN A 36 23.08 -6.18 6.96
CA ASN A 36 22.54 -5.72 5.68
C ASN A 36 21.11 -6.23 5.43
N ASP A 37 20.86 -7.53 5.67
CA ASP A 37 19.57 -8.16 5.45
C ASP A 37 18.53 -7.79 6.52
N GLY A 38 18.97 -7.11 7.59
CA GLY A 38 18.20 -6.77 8.78
C GLY A 38 18.51 -7.67 9.98
N ALA A 39 18.32 -7.16 11.19
CA ALA A 39 18.56 -7.89 12.43
C ALA A 39 17.83 -9.25 12.43
N PRO A 40 18.50 -10.36 12.82
CA PRO A 40 17.91 -11.70 12.78
C PRO A 40 16.56 -11.81 13.51
N ALA A 41 16.48 -11.22 14.70
CA ALA A 41 15.24 -11.22 15.48
C ALA A 41 14.07 -10.46 14.79
N LEU A 42 14.37 -9.42 14.01
CA LEU A 42 13.35 -8.71 13.25
C LEU A 42 12.94 -9.49 11.99
N ARG A 43 13.89 -10.12 11.29
CA ARG A 43 13.56 -11.01 10.16
C ARG A 43 12.72 -12.21 10.61
N GLU A 44 12.99 -12.78 11.79
CA GLU A 44 12.16 -13.83 12.39
C GLU A 44 10.74 -13.32 12.69
N ALA A 45 10.61 -12.11 13.28
CA ALA A 45 9.29 -11.51 13.53
C ALA A 45 8.50 -11.25 12.24
N VAL A 46 9.17 -10.80 11.17
CA VAL A 46 8.56 -10.61 9.84
C VAL A 46 8.17 -11.94 9.22
N SER A 47 9.03 -12.96 9.28
CA SER A 47 8.76 -14.29 8.72
C SER A 47 7.52 -14.93 9.35
N GLY A 48 7.25 -14.64 10.62
CA GLY A 48 6.03 -15.07 11.31
C GLY A 48 4.72 -14.54 10.73
N LEU A 49 4.76 -13.57 9.80
CA LEU A 49 3.60 -13.08 9.06
C LEU A 49 3.26 -13.94 7.84
N TYR A 50 4.11 -14.89 7.48
CA TYR A 50 4.05 -15.71 6.27
C TYR A 50 4.08 -17.20 6.59
N ALA A 51 3.39 -18.00 5.79
CA ALA A 51 3.31 -19.44 5.99
C ALA A 51 4.47 -20.21 5.33
N GLN A 52 5.06 -19.66 4.23
CA GLN A 52 6.05 -20.34 3.41
C GLN A 52 7.44 -19.67 3.41
N CYS A 53 7.59 -18.55 4.13
CA CYS A 53 8.81 -17.78 4.17
C CYS A 53 9.46 -17.83 5.56
N GLY A 54 10.64 -18.45 5.68
CA GLY A 54 11.48 -18.37 6.88
C GLY A 54 12.27 -17.05 6.96
N PRO A 55 13.05 -16.83 8.03
CA PRO A 55 13.86 -15.60 8.18
C PRO A 55 14.85 -15.37 7.03
N GLU A 56 15.35 -16.42 6.40
CA GLU A 56 16.26 -16.37 5.25
C GLU A 56 15.56 -15.97 3.93
N ASN A 57 14.23 -15.95 3.94
CA ASN A 57 13.39 -15.50 2.82
C ASN A 57 12.97 -14.02 2.94
N VAL A 58 13.43 -13.34 3.98
CA VAL A 58 13.07 -11.96 4.32
C VAL A 58 14.29 -11.05 4.17
N LEU A 59 14.10 -9.95 3.42
CA LEU A 59 15.08 -8.86 3.32
C LEU A 59 14.42 -7.56 3.80
N LEU A 60 15.03 -6.93 4.83
CA LEU A 60 14.56 -5.64 5.33
C LEU A 60 15.02 -4.48 4.43
N HIS A 61 14.21 -3.44 4.39
CA HIS A 61 14.44 -2.21 3.62
C HIS A 61 14.08 -0.96 4.43
N VAL A 62 14.64 0.19 4.06
CA VAL A 62 14.29 1.49 4.63
C VAL A 62 12.94 1.96 4.06
N GLY A 63 11.88 1.25 4.46
CA GLY A 63 10.51 1.39 3.97
C GLY A 63 10.26 0.65 2.64
N ALA A 64 8.97 0.54 2.28
CA ALA A 64 8.55 -0.14 1.05
C ALA A 64 9.08 0.54 -0.22
N GLN A 65 9.33 1.86 -0.19
CA GLN A 65 9.85 2.59 -1.35
C GLN A 65 11.22 2.06 -1.80
N GLU A 66 12.12 1.80 -0.87
CA GLU A 66 13.42 1.19 -1.18
C GLU A 66 13.26 -0.25 -1.68
N ALA A 67 12.33 -1.00 -1.08
CA ALA A 67 12.01 -2.37 -1.48
C ALA A 67 11.51 -2.42 -2.94
N ILE A 68 10.54 -1.57 -3.29
CA ILE A 68 9.99 -1.46 -4.66
C ILE A 68 11.07 -1.03 -5.64
N PHE A 69 11.85 0.00 -5.29
CA PHE A 69 12.92 0.50 -6.15
C PHE A 69 13.98 -0.58 -6.41
N GLY A 70 14.43 -1.26 -5.36
CA GLY A 70 15.38 -2.37 -5.48
C GLY A 70 14.83 -3.53 -6.32
N ALA A 71 13.57 -3.94 -6.06
CA ALA A 71 12.92 -5.03 -6.79
C ALA A 71 12.83 -4.75 -8.30
N LEU A 72 12.37 -3.57 -8.68
CA LEU A 72 12.22 -3.19 -10.10
C LEU A 72 13.54 -2.96 -10.83
N ASN A 73 14.67 -2.77 -10.12
CA ASN A 73 16.00 -2.70 -10.71
C ASN A 73 16.73 -4.06 -10.74
N VAL A 74 16.25 -5.06 -9.99
CA VAL A 74 16.93 -6.36 -9.87
C VAL A 74 16.16 -7.49 -10.56
N LEU A 75 14.82 -7.42 -10.58
CA LEU A 75 13.97 -8.52 -11.07
C LEU A 75 13.71 -8.46 -12.58
N VAL A 76 13.97 -7.33 -13.23
CA VAL A 76 13.77 -7.12 -14.66
C VAL A 76 14.97 -6.39 -15.27
N GLU A 77 15.15 -6.59 -16.59
CA GLU A 77 16.20 -5.96 -17.38
C GLU A 77 15.61 -4.96 -18.39
N PRO A 78 16.39 -3.98 -18.87
CA PRO A 78 15.95 -3.07 -19.93
C PRO A 78 15.47 -3.84 -21.18
N GLY A 79 14.31 -3.44 -21.72
CA GLY A 79 13.68 -4.09 -22.88
C GLY A 79 12.81 -5.31 -22.55
N GLU A 80 12.80 -5.78 -21.30
CA GLU A 80 11.81 -6.74 -20.84
C GLU A 80 10.46 -6.06 -20.58
N HIS A 81 9.38 -6.84 -20.64
CA HIS A 81 8.03 -6.33 -20.49
C HIS A 81 7.51 -6.57 -19.07
N VAL A 82 6.95 -5.51 -18.50
CA VAL A 82 6.31 -5.48 -17.18
C VAL A 82 4.83 -5.14 -17.35
N ILE A 83 3.95 -5.87 -16.68
CA ILE A 83 2.53 -5.53 -16.57
C ILE A 83 2.29 -5.00 -15.16
N CYS A 84 1.72 -3.80 -15.04
CA CYS A 84 1.40 -3.20 -13.75
C CYS A 84 -0.10 -2.93 -13.63
N GLN A 85 -0.71 -3.35 -12.52
CA GLN A 85 -2.08 -2.99 -12.15
C GLN A 85 -2.22 -1.46 -12.07
N PHE A 86 -3.33 -0.91 -12.61
CA PHE A 86 -3.53 0.52 -12.71
C PHE A 86 -5.01 0.91 -12.45
N PRO A 87 -5.34 2.07 -11.80
CA PRO A 87 -4.39 2.98 -11.19
C PRO A 87 -3.71 2.38 -9.96
N THR A 88 -2.49 2.83 -9.69
CA THR A 88 -1.73 2.40 -8.52
C THR A 88 -0.71 3.46 -8.09
N TYR A 89 0.07 3.14 -7.06
CA TYR A 89 1.16 3.99 -6.59
C TYR A 89 2.24 4.12 -7.67
N GLN A 90 2.57 5.35 -8.07
CA GLN A 90 3.42 5.66 -9.24
C GLN A 90 4.75 4.90 -9.25
N SER A 91 5.39 4.71 -8.10
CA SER A 91 6.67 3.99 -8.04
C SER A 91 6.60 2.55 -8.54
N LEU A 92 5.41 1.94 -8.57
CA LEU A 92 5.21 0.57 -9.05
C LEU A 92 5.33 0.43 -10.58
N TYR A 93 5.15 1.51 -11.33
CA TYR A 93 5.29 1.50 -12.80
C TYR A 93 6.35 2.48 -13.32
N GLU A 94 6.54 3.65 -12.69
CA GLU A 94 7.53 4.61 -13.15
C GLU A 94 8.97 4.14 -12.97
N VAL A 95 9.26 3.40 -11.89
CA VAL A 95 10.61 2.83 -11.70
C VAL A 95 10.93 1.81 -12.80
N ALA A 96 9.96 0.94 -13.18
CA ALA A 96 10.14 0.01 -14.30
C ALA A 96 10.35 0.75 -15.63
N ARG A 97 9.55 1.82 -15.88
CA ARG A 97 9.71 2.67 -17.06
C ARG A 97 11.09 3.35 -17.09
N ALA A 98 11.54 3.90 -15.96
CA ALA A 98 12.85 4.52 -15.83
C ALA A 98 14.01 3.51 -15.97
N ALA A 99 13.80 2.25 -15.60
CA ALA A 99 14.74 1.16 -15.82
C ALA A 99 14.81 0.69 -17.28
N GLY A 100 14.00 1.27 -18.18
CA GLY A 100 14.00 0.95 -19.61
C GLY A 100 13.16 -0.27 -20.00
N CYS A 101 12.23 -0.70 -19.15
CA CYS A 101 11.30 -1.79 -19.45
C CYS A 101 10.17 -1.32 -20.39
N GLU A 102 9.65 -2.26 -21.18
CA GLU A 102 8.37 -2.11 -21.87
C GLU A 102 7.26 -2.24 -20.81
N LEU A 103 6.29 -1.32 -20.78
CA LEU A 103 5.26 -1.30 -19.74
C LEU A 103 3.85 -1.39 -20.34
N SER A 104 3.04 -2.32 -19.83
CA SER A 104 1.59 -2.35 -20.01
C SER A 104 0.89 -2.08 -18.71
N LEU A 105 -0.10 -1.19 -18.72
CA LEU A 105 -0.97 -0.93 -17.59
C LEU A 105 -2.21 -1.82 -17.68
N TRP A 106 -2.43 -2.66 -16.66
CA TRP A 106 -3.61 -3.50 -16.53
C TRP A 106 -4.67 -2.76 -15.71
N PRO A 107 -5.77 -2.28 -16.35
CA PRO A 107 -6.70 -1.38 -15.69
C PRO A 107 -7.58 -2.09 -14.66
N LEU A 108 -7.84 -1.40 -13.55
CA LEU A 108 -8.99 -1.63 -12.71
C LEU A 108 -10.17 -0.86 -13.30
N HIS A 109 -11.34 -1.49 -13.31
CA HIS A 109 -12.58 -0.93 -13.83
C HIS A 109 -13.52 -0.58 -12.68
N GLN A 110 -14.32 0.47 -12.87
CA GLN A 110 -15.40 0.81 -11.95
C GLN A 110 -16.71 0.21 -12.47
N GLY A 111 -17.31 -0.67 -11.66
CA GLY A 111 -18.66 -1.20 -11.88
C GLY A 111 -19.71 -0.63 -10.91
N GLU A 112 -20.91 -1.19 -10.93
CA GLU A 112 -22.01 -0.82 -10.02
C GLU A 112 -21.66 -1.17 -8.56
N ASP A 113 -20.99 -2.31 -8.35
CA ASP A 113 -20.59 -2.81 -7.03
C ASP A 113 -19.20 -2.32 -6.56
N GLY A 114 -18.60 -1.36 -7.27
CA GLY A 114 -17.27 -0.81 -6.96
C GLY A 114 -16.20 -1.20 -7.97
N TRP A 115 -14.94 -1.18 -7.54
CA TRP A 115 -13.80 -1.49 -8.39
C TRP A 115 -13.62 -3.00 -8.57
N TYR A 116 -13.22 -3.43 -9.78
CA TYR A 116 -12.90 -4.81 -10.13
C TYR A 116 -11.78 -4.91 -11.17
N CYS A 117 -11.19 -6.08 -11.33
CA CYS A 117 -10.23 -6.37 -12.39
C CYS A 117 -10.79 -7.41 -13.38
N ASP A 118 -10.37 -7.30 -14.66
CA ASP A 118 -10.63 -8.32 -15.69
C ASP A 118 -9.38 -9.16 -15.89
N LEU A 119 -9.42 -10.42 -15.47
CA LEU A 119 -8.29 -11.36 -15.62
C LEU A 119 -8.07 -11.81 -17.05
N ASP A 120 -9.10 -11.80 -17.90
CA ASP A 120 -8.95 -12.11 -19.33
C ASP A 120 -8.22 -10.95 -20.04
N GLU A 121 -8.42 -9.71 -19.57
CA GLU A 121 -7.63 -8.57 -20.06
C GLU A 121 -6.16 -8.70 -19.63
N LEU A 122 -5.89 -9.10 -18.39
CA LEU A 122 -4.53 -9.40 -17.94
C LEU A 122 -3.85 -10.43 -18.85
N GLU A 123 -4.52 -11.53 -19.15
CA GLU A 123 -3.96 -12.60 -20.00
C GLU A 123 -3.63 -12.09 -21.40
N ARG A 124 -4.48 -11.23 -21.98
CA ARG A 124 -4.24 -10.61 -23.30
C ARG A 124 -3.02 -9.67 -23.36
N LEU A 125 -2.63 -9.10 -22.21
CA LEU A 125 -1.44 -8.23 -22.11
C LEU A 125 -0.13 -9.01 -22.07
N ILE A 126 -0.15 -10.32 -21.77
CA ILE A 126 1.06 -11.13 -21.65
C ILE A 126 1.67 -11.37 -23.04
N THR A 127 2.95 -11.08 -23.16
CA THR A 127 3.76 -11.32 -24.37
C THR A 127 4.93 -12.26 -24.07
N SER A 128 5.67 -12.67 -25.09
CA SER A 128 6.90 -13.48 -24.93
C SER A 128 8.02 -12.75 -24.18
N LYS A 129 7.95 -11.42 -24.10
CA LYS A 129 8.88 -10.56 -23.36
C LYS A 129 8.46 -10.32 -21.91
N THR A 130 7.24 -10.65 -21.53
CA THR A 130 6.74 -10.39 -20.15
C THR A 130 7.54 -11.20 -19.15
N ARG A 131 8.01 -10.55 -18.08
CA ARG A 131 8.80 -11.15 -17.00
C ARG A 131 8.21 -10.90 -15.62
N LEU A 132 7.55 -9.76 -15.44
CA LEU A 132 7.06 -9.33 -14.14
C LEU A 132 5.63 -8.82 -14.23
N LEU A 133 4.81 -9.27 -13.29
CA LEU A 133 3.51 -8.72 -12.98
C LEU A 133 3.60 -7.95 -11.67
N VAL A 134 3.21 -6.67 -11.66
CA VAL A 134 3.24 -5.79 -10.49
C VAL A 134 1.82 -5.52 -10.02
N LEU A 135 1.54 -5.83 -8.75
CA LEU A 135 0.22 -5.74 -8.13
C LEU A 135 0.29 -4.86 -6.89
N ASN A 136 -0.81 -4.20 -6.56
CA ASN A 136 -0.99 -3.52 -5.28
C ASN A 136 -2.35 -3.92 -4.68
N THR A 137 -2.34 -4.64 -3.56
CA THR A 137 -3.56 -5.18 -2.96
C THR A 137 -3.45 -5.33 -1.43
N PRO A 138 -4.33 -4.70 -0.64
CA PRO A 138 -5.35 -3.72 -1.05
C PRO A 138 -4.75 -2.54 -1.82
N ASN A 139 -5.49 -2.04 -2.82
CA ASN A 139 -4.98 -1.10 -3.80
C ASN A 139 -5.04 0.37 -3.32
N ASN A 140 -4.01 1.11 -3.61
CA ASN A 140 -3.99 2.58 -3.56
C ASN A 140 -4.02 3.09 -5.02
N PRO A 141 -5.06 3.84 -5.46
CA PRO A 141 -5.98 4.62 -4.63
C PRO A 141 -7.36 4.01 -4.36
N THR A 142 -7.73 2.89 -4.99
CA THR A 142 -9.12 2.45 -5.11
C THR A 142 -9.70 1.80 -3.84
N GLY A 143 -8.86 1.23 -2.99
CA GLY A 143 -9.29 0.37 -1.89
C GLY A 143 -9.80 -1.01 -2.36
N TYR A 144 -9.60 -1.35 -3.63
CA TYR A 144 -9.89 -2.67 -4.17
C TYR A 144 -8.95 -3.72 -3.58
N ALA A 145 -9.48 -4.86 -3.20
CA ALA A 145 -8.69 -5.98 -2.68
C ALA A 145 -8.94 -7.23 -3.51
N LEU A 146 -7.87 -7.81 -4.06
CA LEU A 146 -7.95 -9.07 -4.76
C LEU A 146 -8.47 -10.18 -3.84
N SER A 147 -9.54 -10.84 -4.24
CA SER A 147 -10.09 -12.01 -3.57
C SER A 147 -9.13 -13.21 -3.61
N ALA A 148 -9.36 -14.21 -2.78
CA ALA A 148 -8.56 -15.44 -2.79
C ALA A 148 -8.58 -16.14 -4.16
N ASP A 149 -9.75 -16.17 -4.82
CA ASP A 149 -9.91 -16.78 -6.15
C ASP A 149 -9.15 -16.00 -7.23
N GLU A 150 -9.21 -14.66 -7.21
CA GLU A 150 -8.44 -13.82 -8.15
C GLU A 150 -6.94 -14.00 -7.94
N ARG A 151 -6.46 -14.02 -6.70
CA ARG A 151 -5.05 -14.30 -6.37
C ARG A 151 -4.61 -15.65 -6.91
N GLN A 152 -5.42 -16.70 -6.73
CA GLN A 152 -5.13 -18.03 -7.22
C GLN A 152 -5.04 -18.06 -8.76
N ARG A 153 -6.02 -17.47 -9.46
CA ARG A 153 -6.03 -17.38 -10.94
C ARG A 153 -4.85 -16.58 -11.47
N ILE A 154 -4.46 -15.48 -10.81
CA ILE A 154 -3.26 -14.69 -11.16
C ILE A 154 -2.00 -15.55 -11.01
N CYS A 155 -1.86 -16.29 -9.92
CA CYS A 155 -0.72 -17.18 -9.71
C CYS A 155 -0.66 -18.31 -10.75
N GLU A 156 -1.80 -18.89 -11.14
CA GLU A 156 -1.89 -19.90 -12.19
C GLU A 156 -1.48 -19.33 -13.54
N LEU A 157 -1.92 -18.11 -13.85
CA LEU A 157 -1.52 -17.40 -15.06
C LEU A 157 -0.01 -17.11 -15.05
N ALA A 158 0.52 -16.58 -13.96
CA ALA A 158 1.95 -16.33 -13.82
C ALA A 158 2.78 -17.61 -13.97
N ARG A 159 2.32 -18.73 -13.40
CA ARG A 159 2.99 -20.03 -13.49
C ARG A 159 3.01 -20.57 -14.92
N ARG A 160 1.90 -20.46 -15.67
CA ARG A 160 1.82 -20.87 -17.07
C ARG A 160 2.82 -20.14 -17.97
N HIS A 161 3.06 -18.87 -17.69
CA HIS A 161 3.93 -18.00 -18.48
C HIS A 161 5.32 -17.79 -17.87
N GLY A 162 5.63 -18.42 -16.74
CA GLY A 162 6.92 -18.31 -16.06
C GLY A 162 7.23 -16.90 -15.53
N LEU A 163 6.19 -16.11 -15.18
CA LEU A 163 6.32 -14.74 -14.70
C LEU A 163 6.73 -14.72 -13.23
N ARG A 164 7.39 -13.65 -12.80
CA ARG A 164 7.47 -13.24 -11.41
C ARG A 164 6.30 -12.34 -11.05
N ILE A 165 5.95 -12.28 -9.75
CA ILE A 165 4.95 -11.35 -9.21
C ILE A 165 5.64 -10.48 -8.16
N LEU A 166 5.57 -9.15 -8.30
CA LEU A 166 5.86 -8.18 -7.24
C LEU A 166 4.53 -7.69 -6.69
N ALA A 167 4.18 -8.11 -5.49
CA ALA A 167 2.93 -7.74 -4.82
C ALA A 167 3.21 -6.71 -3.73
N ASP A 168 2.78 -5.48 -3.94
CA ASP A 168 2.73 -4.46 -2.89
C ASP A 168 1.51 -4.75 -1.99
N GLU A 169 1.78 -5.36 -0.83
CA GLU A 169 0.78 -5.76 0.17
C GLU A 169 0.84 -4.89 1.44
N VAL A 170 1.28 -3.64 1.33
CA VAL A 170 1.51 -2.72 2.47
C VAL A 170 0.26 -2.44 3.31
N TYR A 171 -0.94 -2.70 2.78
CA TYR A 171 -2.20 -2.57 3.52
C TYR A 171 -2.75 -3.90 4.05
N ARG A 172 -2.05 -5.03 3.80
CA ARG A 172 -2.44 -6.36 4.29
C ARG A 172 -2.59 -6.35 5.82
N GLY A 173 -3.67 -6.97 6.31
CA GLY A 173 -4.06 -6.97 7.72
C GLY A 173 -5.09 -5.88 8.08
N LEU A 174 -5.48 -5.02 7.14
CA LEU A 174 -6.59 -4.07 7.30
C LEU A 174 -7.91 -4.56 6.69
N GLU A 175 -7.94 -5.75 6.11
CA GLU A 175 -9.14 -6.50 5.78
C GLU A 175 -9.88 -6.91 7.07
N ALA A 176 -11.13 -7.42 6.93
CA ALA A 176 -11.79 -8.07 8.06
C ALA A 176 -10.91 -9.24 8.57
N PRO A 177 -10.81 -9.46 9.89
CA PRO A 177 -9.85 -10.43 10.47
C PRO A 177 -9.92 -11.83 9.84
N ASP A 178 -11.13 -12.31 9.55
CA ASP A 178 -11.37 -13.64 8.98
C ASP A 178 -11.29 -13.66 7.44
N ALA A 179 -11.02 -12.53 6.81
CA ALA A 179 -10.99 -12.36 5.35
C ALA A 179 -9.61 -11.93 4.82
N VAL A 180 -8.55 -11.98 5.64
CA VAL A 180 -7.18 -11.67 5.19
C VAL A 180 -6.69 -12.82 4.31
N PRO A 181 -6.51 -12.61 2.99
CA PRO A 181 -6.08 -13.70 2.12
C PRO A 181 -4.60 -14.03 2.36
N PRO A 182 -4.13 -15.24 1.97
CA PRO A 182 -2.71 -15.57 1.99
C PRO A 182 -1.89 -14.54 1.19
N ALA A 183 -0.67 -14.25 1.65
CA ALA A 183 0.25 -13.41 0.89
C ALA A 183 0.65 -14.07 -0.44
N PHE A 184 1.01 -13.27 -1.44
CA PHE A 184 1.41 -13.84 -2.74
C PHE A 184 2.63 -14.76 -2.61
N CYS A 185 3.61 -14.44 -1.77
CA CYS A 185 4.77 -15.30 -1.51
C CYS A 185 4.42 -16.63 -0.84
N ASP A 186 3.24 -16.77 -0.22
CA ASP A 186 2.77 -18.03 0.36
C ASP A 186 2.11 -18.97 -0.65
N ILE A 187 1.58 -18.42 -1.76
CA ILE A 187 0.81 -19.18 -2.76
C ILE A 187 1.50 -19.30 -4.12
N TYR A 188 2.61 -18.58 -4.29
CA TYR A 188 3.42 -18.65 -5.51
C TYR A 188 4.90 -18.47 -5.20
N GLU A 189 5.70 -19.47 -5.58
CA GLU A 189 7.13 -19.57 -5.28
C GLU A 189 7.99 -18.46 -5.90
N ARG A 190 7.51 -17.83 -6.99
CA ARG A 190 8.18 -16.72 -7.67
C ARG A 190 7.51 -15.36 -7.40
N ALA A 191 6.79 -15.26 -6.29
CA ALA A 191 6.21 -14.01 -5.83
C ALA A 191 7.09 -13.34 -4.77
N PHE A 192 7.08 -12.01 -4.80
CA PHE A 192 7.76 -11.10 -3.90
C PHE A 192 6.70 -10.23 -3.22
N SER A 193 6.43 -10.51 -1.95
CA SER A 193 5.47 -9.74 -1.14
C SER A 193 6.18 -8.60 -0.43
N VAL A 194 5.79 -7.36 -0.75
CA VAL A 194 6.28 -6.15 -0.09
C VAL A 194 5.40 -5.82 1.10
N GLY A 195 6.01 -5.71 2.27
CA GLY A 195 5.35 -5.26 3.49
C GLY A 195 6.03 -4.02 4.09
N VAL A 196 5.32 -3.31 4.97
CA VAL A 196 5.85 -2.09 5.60
C VAL A 196 5.09 -1.75 6.89
N LEU A 197 5.78 -1.16 7.84
CA LEU A 197 5.15 -0.64 9.05
C LEU A 197 4.44 0.72 8.83
N SER A 198 4.72 1.40 7.72
CA SER A 198 4.20 2.75 7.44
C SER A 198 2.69 2.83 7.23
N LYS A 199 2.06 1.74 6.76
CA LYS A 199 0.67 1.76 6.27
C LYS A 199 -0.28 1.08 7.26
N ALA A 200 -0.38 -0.25 7.21
CA ALA A 200 -1.30 -1.00 8.07
C ALA A 200 -1.01 -0.79 9.57
N TYR A 201 0.25 -0.67 9.94
CA TYR A 201 0.67 -0.45 11.33
C TYR A 201 0.65 1.04 11.74
N GLY A 202 0.56 1.99 10.80
CA GLY A 202 0.54 3.43 11.11
C GLY A 202 1.86 3.98 11.65
N LEU A 203 3.00 3.40 11.28
CA LEU A 203 4.33 3.77 11.82
C LEU A 203 5.29 4.25 10.70
N PRO A 204 4.91 5.26 9.88
CA PRO A 204 5.72 5.72 8.75
C PRO A 204 7.08 6.31 9.18
N GLY A 205 7.18 6.83 10.40
CA GLY A 205 8.41 7.42 10.94
C GLY A 205 9.52 6.40 11.20
N LEU A 206 9.19 5.11 11.35
CA LEU A 206 10.20 4.06 11.57
C LEU A 206 11.03 3.76 10.33
N ARG A 207 10.52 4.03 9.11
CA ARG A 207 11.20 3.68 7.86
C ARG A 207 11.63 2.21 7.78
N VAL A 208 10.77 1.28 8.18
CA VAL A 208 11.01 -0.16 8.10
C VAL A 208 9.97 -0.80 7.19
N GLY A 209 10.46 -1.49 6.16
CA GLY A 209 9.71 -2.33 5.24
C GLY A 209 10.52 -3.59 4.91
N TRP A 210 9.96 -4.47 4.11
CA TRP A 210 10.61 -5.72 3.74
C TRP A 210 10.07 -6.28 2.42
N ILE A 211 10.86 -7.20 1.86
CA ILE A 211 10.41 -8.15 0.84
C ILE A 211 10.49 -9.55 1.44
N ALA A 212 9.44 -10.35 1.23
CA ALA A 212 9.42 -11.77 1.52
C ALA A 212 9.20 -12.56 0.21
N SER A 213 10.03 -13.59 -0.04
CA SER A 213 9.93 -14.44 -1.23
C SER A 213 10.56 -15.80 -0.99
N GLN A 214 10.01 -16.84 -1.61
CA GLN A 214 10.62 -18.17 -1.63
C GLN A 214 11.81 -18.27 -2.59
N GLU A 215 11.97 -17.31 -3.53
CA GLU A 215 13.08 -17.27 -4.52
C GLU A 215 14.36 -16.70 -3.88
N ARG A 216 15.10 -17.54 -3.15
CA ARG A 216 16.30 -17.16 -2.37
C ARG A 216 17.41 -16.50 -3.19
N ASP A 217 17.62 -16.96 -4.43
CA ASP A 217 18.65 -16.37 -5.30
C ASP A 217 18.33 -14.91 -5.63
N ALA A 218 17.06 -14.59 -5.83
CA ALA A 218 16.61 -13.23 -6.06
C ALA A 218 16.70 -12.38 -4.79
N ILE A 219 16.34 -12.93 -3.61
CA ILE A 219 16.57 -12.26 -2.32
C ILE A 219 18.08 -11.95 -2.13
N GLY A 220 18.97 -12.90 -2.45
CA GLY A 220 20.41 -12.66 -2.43
C GLY A 220 20.89 -11.58 -3.42
N ALA A 221 20.27 -11.48 -4.59
CA ALA A 221 20.56 -10.40 -5.55
C ALA A 221 20.10 -9.04 -5.03
N LEU A 222 18.90 -8.97 -4.45
CA LEU A 222 18.35 -7.77 -3.81
C LEU A 222 19.22 -7.31 -2.63
N SER A 223 19.69 -8.25 -1.79
CA SER A 223 20.61 -7.97 -0.68
C SER A 223 21.91 -7.34 -1.18
N ARG A 224 22.52 -7.89 -2.24
CA ARG A 224 23.71 -7.29 -2.86
C ARG A 224 23.45 -5.90 -3.43
N TYR A 225 22.29 -5.67 -4.05
CA TYR A 225 21.90 -4.36 -4.59
C TYR A 225 21.71 -3.34 -3.47
N LYS A 226 21.12 -3.75 -2.35
CA LYS A 226 20.87 -2.89 -1.17
C LYS A 226 22.17 -2.31 -0.58
N ASN A 227 23.33 -2.97 -0.75
CA ASN A 227 24.62 -2.40 -0.35
C ASN A 227 24.94 -1.06 -1.03
N TYR A 228 24.31 -0.76 -2.17
CA TYR A 228 24.47 0.50 -2.90
C TYR A 228 23.32 1.49 -2.63
N LEU A 229 22.40 1.15 -1.72
CA LEU A 229 21.30 2.01 -1.27
C LEU A 229 21.51 2.43 0.18
N SER A 230 20.86 1.76 1.11
CA SER A 230 20.87 2.12 2.54
C SER A 230 21.88 1.32 3.38
N ILE A 231 22.49 0.26 2.83
CA ILE A 231 23.37 -0.70 3.52
C ILE A 231 22.57 -1.52 4.55
N CYS A 232 21.99 -0.90 5.57
CA CYS A 232 21.16 -1.52 6.60
C CYS A 232 20.04 -0.57 7.05
N CYS A 233 19.09 -1.09 7.82
CA CYS A 233 18.09 -0.26 8.48
C CYS A 233 18.66 0.42 9.73
N PRO A 234 18.10 1.57 10.17
CA PRO A 234 18.50 2.21 11.43
C PRO A 234 18.20 1.30 12.63
N THR A 235 19.18 1.01 13.47
CA THR A 235 19.02 0.11 14.63
C THR A 235 17.91 0.51 15.62
N PRO A 236 17.68 1.81 15.94
CA PRO A 236 16.54 2.20 16.77
C PRO A 236 15.19 1.89 16.10
N SER A 237 15.12 2.01 14.78
CA SER A 237 13.90 1.68 14.02
C SER A 237 13.64 0.17 14.01
N GLU A 238 14.68 -0.66 13.90
CA GLU A 238 14.55 -2.12 13.98
C GLU A 238 14.08 -2.57 15.38
N ALA A 239 14.61 -1.95 16.45
CA ALA A 239 14.18 -2.24 17.82
C ALA A 239 12.68 -1.94 18.02
N LEU A 240 12.22 -0.76 17.57
CA LEU A 240 10.80 -0.38 17.63
C LEU A 240 9.92 -1.22 16.70
N ALA A 241 10.42 -1.60 15.52
CA ALA A 241 9.72 -2.45 14.56
C ALA A 241 9.44 -3.84 15.15
N ARG A 242 10.39 -4.42 15.88
CA ARG A 242 10.23 -5.70 16.58
C ARG A 242 9.08 -5.66 17.58
N ILE A 243 8.98 -4.58 18.37
CA ILE A 243 7.88 -4.39 19.32
C ILE A 243 6.54 -4.27 18.57
N ALA A 244 6.52 -3.46 17.50
CA ALA A 244 5.31 -3.28 16.68
C ALA A 244 4.81 -4.59 16.08
N LEU A 245 5.69 -5.46 15.58
CA LEU A 245 5.33 -6.74 15.00
C LEU A 245 4.91 -7.75 16.07
N LYS A 246 5.58 -7.80 17.21
CA LYS A 246 5.20 -8.65 18.34
C LYS A 246 3.80 -8.35 18.85
N HIS A 247 3.42 -7.07 18.86
CA HIS A 247 2.08 -6.61 19.25
C HIS A 247 1.19 -6.28 18.04
N GLY A 248 1.55 -6.79 16.86
CA GLY A 248 0.87 -6.56 15.59
C GLY A 248 -0.64 -6.73 15.61
N PRO A 249 -1.18 -7.84 16.16
CA PRO A 249 -2.63 -8.02 16.26
C PRO A 249 -3.36 -6.89 16.97
N ALA A 250 -2.81 -6.35 18.07
CA ALA A 250 -3.40 -5.23 18.80
C ALA A 250 -3.32 -3.91 18.02
N VAL A 251 -2.18 -3.62 17.39
CA VAL A 251 -1.99 -2.42 16.55
C VAL A 251 -2.93 -2.43 15.36
N LEU A 252 -3.03 -3.56 14.65
CA LEU A 252 -3.93 -3.71 13.50
C LEU A 252 -5.41 -3.65 13.92
N ALA A 253 -5.79 -4.22 15.07
CA ALA A 253 -7.16 -4.15 15.59
C ALA A 253 -7.56 -2.69 15.86
N ARG A 254 -6.70 -1.92 16.55
CA ARG A 254 -6.91 -0.48 16.78
C ARG A 254 -7.13 0.28 15.47
N ASN A 255 -6.29 0.03 14.47
CA ASN A 255 -6.36 0.74 13.20
C ASN A 255 -7.61 0.36 12.40
N ARG A 256 -8.00 -0.92 12.39
CA ARG A 256 -9.27 -1.37 11.80
C ARG A 256 -10.49 -0.72 12.45
N GLU A 257 -10.48 -0.56 13.77
CA GLU A 257 -11.57 0.11 14.50
C GLU A 257 -11.71 1.59 14.10
N ILE A 258 -10.58 2.32 14.00
CA ILE A 258 -10.57 3.72 13.53
C ILE A 258 -11.14 3.79 12.11
N ILE A 259 -10.66 2.94 11.19
CA ILE A 259 -11.12 2.90 9.80
C ILE A 259 -12.63 2.58 9.73
N ALA A 260 -13.10 1.58 10.46
CA ALA A 260 -14.50 1.17 10.45
C ALA A 260 -15.43 2.28 10.98
N ARG A 261 -15.02 2.99 12.04
CA ARG A 261 -15.74 4.17 12.54
C ARG A 261 -15.80 5.27 11.47
N ASN A 262 -14.67 5.60 10.87
CA ASN A 262 -14.58 6.69 9.90
C ASN A 262 -15.33 6.37 8.60
N ARG A 263 -15.34 5.10 8.16
CA ARG A 263 -16.16 4.65 7.01
C ARG A 263 -17.65 4.83 7.24
N ARG A 264 -18.16 4.57 8.46
CA ARG A 264 -19.58 4.83 8.81
C ARG A 264 -19.91 6.31 8.72
N ILE A 265 -19.05 7.18 9.31
CA ILE A 265 -19.23 8.63 9.23
C ILE A 265 -19.22 9.11 7.76
N ALA A 266 -18.30 8.57 6.95
CA ALA A 266 -18.22 8.90 5.53
C ALA A 266 -19.44 8.43 4.73
N ALA A 267 -20.03 7.28 5.04
CA ALA A 267 -21.21 6.78 4.34
C ALA A 267 -22.40 7.76 4.51
N ASP A 268 -22.61 8.26 5.73
CA ASP A 268 -23.66 9.27 6.00
C ASP A 268 -23.38 10.61 5.28
N PHE A 269 -22.11 11.00 5.18
CA PHE A 269 -21.71 12.18 4.43
C PHE A 269 -21.96 12.00 2.92
N PHE A 270 -21.51 10.92 2.32
CA PHE A 270 -21.71 10.68 0.89
C PHE A 270 -23.18 10.51 0.51
N ALA A 271 -24.02 9.97 1.39
CA ALA A 271 -25.46 9.90 1.18
C ALA A 271 -26.12 11.30 1.09
N ARG A 272 -25.60 12.29 1.83
CA ARG A 272 -26.08 13.69 1.73
C ARG A 272 -25.58 14.43 0.49
N TYR A 273 -24.39 14.03 -0.02
CA TYR A 273 -23.72 14.67 -1.15
C TYR A 273 -23.63 13.76 -2.39
N ASP A 274 -24.65 12.95 -2.63
CA ASP A 274 -24.72 12.04 -3.79
C ASP A 274 -24.78 12.79 -5.14
N HIS A 275 -25.20 14.08 -5.12
CA HIS A 275 -25.16 15.00 -6.25
C HIS A 275 -23.74 15.58 -6.53
N VAL A 276 -22.80 15.42 -5.60
CA VAL A 276 -21.39 15.83 -5.74
C VAL A 276 -20.50 14.64 -6.02
N PHE A 277 -20.68 13.55 -5.26
CA PHE A 277 -19.80 12.39 -5.28
C PHE A 277 -20.48 11.12 -5.78
N LEU A 278 -19.72 10.31 -6.50
CA LEU A 278 -20.00 8.91 -6.73
C LEU A 278 -19.26 8.12 -5.64
N HIS A 279 -20.00 7.66 -4.63
CA HIS A 279 -19.42 6.97 -3.49
C HIS A 279 -18.94 5.58 -3.86
N ASN A 280 -17.63 5.34 -3.76
CA ASN A 280 -17.00 4.05 -3.96
C ASN A 280 -16.36 3.61 -2.63
N PRO A 281 -17.08 2.87 -1.75
CA PRO A 281 -16.52 2.42 -0.48
C PRO A 281 -15.36 1.45 -0.74
N PRO A 282 -14.25 1.53 0.03
CA PRO A 282 -13.15 0.61 -0.15
C PRO A 282 -13.53 -0.80 0.33
N GLN A 283 -13.07 -1.83 -0.38
CA GLN A 283 -13.20 -3.22 0.07
C GLN A 283 -12.28 -3.47 1.28
N ALA A 284 -11.05 -2.95 1.23
CA ALA A 284 -10.10 -3.01 2.34
C ALA A 284 -9.17 -1.79 2.37
N GLY A 285 -8.45 -1.64 3.50
CA GLY A 285 -7.48 -0.56 3.68
C GLY A 285 -8.08 0.78 4.11
N PRO A 286 -7.22 1.79 4.28
CA PRO A 286 -7.60 3.08 4.86
C PRO A 286 -7.92 4.16 3.83
N ILE A 287 -8.12 3.81 2.55
CA ILE A 287 -8.32 4.78 1.45
C ILE A 287 -9.39 4.31 0.48
N ALA A 288 -10.03 5.26 -0.19
CA ALA A 288 -10.93 5.00 -1.30
C ALA A 288 -10.82 6.08 -2.38
N PHE A 289 -11.26 5.76 -3.58
CA PHE A 289 -11.22 6.60 -4.76
C PHE A 289 -12.63 6.87 -5.25
N HIS A 290 -13.15 8.04 -4.90
CA HIS A 290 -14.52 8.45 -5.19
C HIS A 290 -14.57 9.23 -6.49
N GLY A 291 -15.59 8.93 -7.31
CA GLY A 291 -15.89 9.76 -8.47
C GLY A 291 -16.49 11.11 -8.05
N LEU A 292 -16.28 12.12 -8.88
CA LEU A 292 -17.02 13.38 -8.82
C LEU A 292 -18.07 13.41 -9.91
N ARG A 293 -19.25 13.94 -9.62
CA ARG A 293 -20.31 14.09 -10.62
C ARG A 293 -19.90 15.08 -11.71
N PRO A 294 -20.17 14.78 -13.00
CA PRO A 294 -19.75 15.63 -14.11
C PRO A 294 -20.24 17.08 -14.00
N ASP A 295 -21.51 17.29 -13.62
CA ASP A 295 -22.09 18.62 -13.46
C ASP A 295 -21.42 19.42 -12.35
N PHE A 296 -20.99 18.75 -11.27
CA PHE A 296 -20.24 19.39 -10.20
C PHE A 296 -18.82 19.75 -10.66
N VAL A 297 -18.12 18.83 -11.31
CA VAL A 297 -16.75 19.08 -11.82
C VAL A 297 -16.72 20.20 -12.86
N ALA A 298 -17.74 20.28 -13.72
CA ALA A 298 -17.83 21.31 -14.76
C ALA A 298 -17.75 22.74 -14.19
N ARG A 299 -18.15 22.96 -12.93
CA ARG A 299 -18.06 24.25 -12.24
C ARG A 299 -16.63 24.69 -11.97
N PHE A 300 -15.71 23.74 -11.87
CA PHE A 300 -14.26 23.96 -11.57
C PHE A 300 -13.39 23.69 -12.79
N GLY A 301 -13.89 23.01 -13.81
CA GLY A 301 -13.18 22.61 -15.02
C GLY A 301 -12.45 21.26 -14.90
N SER A 302 -11.98 20.85 -13.71
CA SER A 302 -11.35 19.54 -13.47
C SER A 302 -11.36 19.15 -12.00
N ALA A 303 -11.12 17.86 -11.69
CA ALA A 303 -10.93 17.39 -10.32
C ALA A 303 -9.72 18.04 -9.64
N LEU A 304 -8.64 18.32 -10.39
CA LEU A 304 -7.48 19.02 -9.88
C LEU A 304 -7.85 20.44 -9.43
N ALA A 305 -8.48 21.20 -10.31
CA ALA A 305 -8.90 22.58 -10.00
C ALA A 305 -9.89 22.63 -8.81
N PHE A 306 -10.80 21.65 -8.70
CA PHE A 306 -11.64 21.52 -7.51
C PHE A 306 -10.82 21.29 -6.24
N CYS A 307 -9.88 20.35 -6.25
CA CYS A 307 -9.02 20.06 -5.09
C CYS A 307 -8.14 21.26 -4.70
N GLU A 308 -7.59 21.98 -5.66
CA GLU A 308 -6.83 23.19 -5.43
C GLU A 308 -7.69 24.31 -4.82
N HIS A 309 -8.88 24.52 -5.37
CA HIS A 309 -9.83 25.48 -4.85
C HIS A 309 -10.26 25.15 -3.41
N LEU A 310 -10.58 23.88 -3.13
CA LEU A 310 -10.92 23.39 -1.80
C LEU A 310 -9.78 23.58 -0.81
N ALA A 311 -8.55 23.28 -1.21
CA ALA A 311 -7.37 23.48 -0.36
C ALA A 311 -7.14 24.97 -0.02
N GLN A 312 -7.32 25.85 -1.00
CA GLN A 312 -7.13 27.29 -0.81
C GLN A 312 -8.24 27.96 0.00
N SER A 313 -9.50 27.56 -0.22
CA SER A 313 -10.67 28.20 0.40
C SER A 313 -11.07 27.63 1.74
N ALA A 314 -10.81 26.34 1.98
CA ALA A 314 -11.23 25.63 3.21
C ALA A 314 -10.09 24.94 3.95
N GLY A 315 -8.86 24.92 3.39
CA GLY A 315 -7.73 24.20 4.00
C GLY A 315 -7.90 22.66 3.99
N VAL A 316 -8.83 22.14 3.18
CA VAL A 316 -9.08 20.69 3.05
C VAL A 316 -8.36 20.16 1.82
N LEU A 317 -7.53 19.14 2.02
CA LEU A 317 -6.82 18.46 0.94
C LEU A 317 -7.43 17.10 0.67
N LEU A 318 -7.95 16.91 -0.55
CA LEU A 318 -8.22 15.65 -1.23
C LEU A 318 -7.17 15.43 -2.32
N LEU A 319 -6.95 14.19 -2.72
CA LEU A 319 -5.94 13.88 -3.73
C LEU A 319 -6.65 13.59 -5.07
N PRO A 320 -6.48 14.43 -6.11
CA PRO A 320 -7.18 14.26 -7.38
C PRO A 320 -6.59 13.12 -8.23
N GLY A 321 -7.39 12.62 -9.19
CA GLY A 321 -7.05 11.47 -10.04
C GLY A 321 -5.77 11.64 -10.86
N ASN A 322 -5.44 12.87 -11.27
CA ASN A 322 -4.25 13.16 -12.06
C ASN A 322 -2.92 12.86 -11.32
N VAL A 323 -2.92 12.77 -9.99
CA VAL A 323 -1.76 12.29 -9.21
C VAL A 323 -1.48 10.80 -9.49
N TYR A 324 -2.42 10.09 -10.09
CA TYR A 324 -2.32 8.70 -10.53
C TYR A 324 -2.34 8.56 -12.06
N ASP A 325 -1.96 9.63 -12.78
CA ASP A 325 -2.00 9.69 -14.25
C ASP A 325 -3.39 9.34 -14.83
N MET A 326 -4.47 9.66 -14.07
CA MET A 326 -5.86 9.50 -14.51
C MET A 326 -6.50 10.86 -14.75
N ASP A 327 -6.93 11.11 -15.99
CA ASP A 327 -7.70 12.31 -16.34
C ASP A 327 -9.16 12.25 -15.88
N ALA A 328 -9.61 11.12 -15.35
CA ALA A 328 -10.98 10.93 -14.88
C ALA A 328 -11.23 11.69 -13.56
N PRO A 329 -12.47 12.16 -13.32
CA PRO A 329 -12.81 13.04 -12.21
C PRO A 329 -12.94 12.27 -10.89
N TYR A 330 -11.84 11.73 -10.40
CA TYR A 330 -11.76 11.03 -9.13
C TYR A 330 -10.98 11.83 -8.08
N VAL A 331 -11.33 11.57 -6.82
CA VAL A 331 -10.60 12.08 -5.65
C VAL A 331 -10.35 10.94 -4.65
N ARG A 332 -9.14 10.85 -4.12
CA ARG A 332 -8.81 9.92 -3.04
C ARG A 332 -9.08 10.54 -1.69
N MET A 333 -9.77 9.78 -0.83
CA MET A 333 -10.01 10.09 0.57
C MET A 333 -9.41 9.01 1.48
N GLY A 334 -8.81 9.43 2.60
CA GLY A 334 -8.22 8.55 3.60
C GLY A 334 -9.06 8.47 4.87
N TYR A 335 -9.19 7.25 5.40
CA TYR A 335 -10.02 6.93 6.59
C TYR A 335 -9.19 6.52 7.81
N GLY A 336 -7.86 6.53 7.68
CA GLY A 336 -6.97 5.98 8.70
C GLY A 336 -6.73 6.87 9.92
N ARG A 337 -7.17 8.14 9.91
CA ARG A 337 -6.83 9.11 10.96
C ARG A 337 -7.92 9.27 12.02
N ALA A 338 -7.50 9.44 13.28
CA ALA A 338 -8.42 9.60 14.42
C ALA A 338 -9.29 10.86 14.29
N ASN A 339 -8.73 11.95 13.73
CA ASN A 339 -9.42 13.24 13.53
C ASN A 339 -10.19 13.35 12.20
N PHE A 340 -10.53 12.21 11.58
CA PHE A 340 -11.27 12.17 10.31
C PHE A 340 -12.58 12.94 10.36
N ALA A 341 -13.38 12.73 11.42
CA ALA A 341 -14.68 13.37 11.56
C ALA A 341 -14.59 14.92 11.60
N GLU A 342 -13.58 15.45 12.27
CA GLU A 342 -13.30 16.89 12.36
C GLU A 342 -12.94 17.46 10.99
N ASN A 343 -12.04 16.77 10.25
CA ASN A 343 -11.65 17.18 8.92
C ASN A 343 -12.81 17.08 7.91
N LEU A 344 -13.67 16.06 8.05
CA LEU A 344 -14.86 15.88 7.21
C LEU A 344 -15.90 16.96 7.46
N ALA A 345 -16.06 17.41 8.72
CA ALA A 345 -16.97 18.50 9.08
C ALA A 345 -16.58 19.83 8.40
N VAL A 346 -15.27 20.08 8.19
CA VAL A 346 -14.82 21.26 7.43
C VAL A 346 -15.24 21.16 5.98
N LEU A 347 -15.11 19.98 5.35
CA LEU A 347 -15.58 19.72 3.99
C LEU A 347 -17.12 19.88 3.89
N ASP A 348 -17.84 19.33 4.88
CA ASP A 348 -19.30 19.43 4.98
C ASP A 348 -19.76 20.90 5.00
N GLY A 349 -19.17 21.72 5.88
CA GLY A 349 -19.48 23.14 5.98
C GLY A 349 -19.14 23.94 4.70
N TRP A 350 -18.07 23.56 4.00
CA TRP A 350 -17.74 24.18 2.72
C TRP A 350 -18.77 23.79 1.63
N LEU A 351 -19.18 22.53 1.56
CA LEU A 351 -20.16 22.05 0.58
C LEU A 351 -21.55 22.65 0.81
N GLN A 352 -21.96 22.88 2.06
CA GLN A 352 -23.23 23.57 2.36
C GLN A 352 -23.31 24.97 1.76
N GLN A 353 -22.18 25.63 1.55
CA GLN A 353 -22.09 26.98 0.99
C GLN A 353 -21.83 26.98 -0.52
N ASN A 354 -21.23 25.92 -1.05
CA ASN A 354 -20.67 25.86 -2.41
C ASN A 354 -21.10 24.61 -3.18
N GLY A 355 -21.82 23.70 -2.57
CA GLY A 355 -22.28 22.44 -3.18
C GLY A 355 -23.45 22.53 -4.13
#